data_c2143676df4c73c59839f296381088f9
#
_entry.id   c2143676df4c73c59839f296381088f9
#
_cell.length_a   1.000
_cell.length_b   1.000
_cell.length_c   1.000
_cell.angle_alpha   90.00
_cell.angle_beta   90.00
_cell.angle_gamma   90.00
#
_symmetry.space_group_name_H-M   'P 1'
#
loop_
_entity.id
_entity.type
_entity.pdbx_description
1 polymer ?
#
loop_
_entity_poly.entity_id
_entity_poly.type
_entity_poly.pdbx_seq_one_letter_code
_entity_poly.pdbx_strand_id
1 'polypeptide(L)'
;MALSGCQGATSSGSDLSAKVPTSTPAETDPAAATANGDALYTPAYKPNGKEVAVIKTNKGTITVELLGKDAPITVGSFIELANKGFYNNLKFHRMEPGFVVQGGDPQTKDFTSEQVAAGGNGSLGTGGPGYMIAGEFANNPNKHVDGTLAMARSQSPDSGGSQFYFTLGPQSFLDNNYTVFGQTTKGLDVIHKLAIGDVIESITIENATK
;
A
#
# COMPACT_ATOMS: atom_id res chain seq x y z
N MET A 1 -70.65 -22.30 -2.38
CA MET A 1 -71.19 -21.92 -3.71
C MET A 1 -70.10 -21.19 -4.42
N ALA A 2 -69.32 -21.85 -5.31
CA ALA A 2 -69.65 -21.93 -6.74
C ALA A 2 -69.29 -20.56 -7.40
N LEU A 3 -68.52 -20.37 -8.35
CA LEU A 3 -67.88 -20.95 -9.51
C LEU A 3 -67.19 -19.80 -10.23
N SER A 4 -65.95 -19.90 -10.65
CA SER A 4 -65.57 -20.34 -12.04
C SER A 4 -65.52 -19.22 -13.08
N GLY A 5 -64.52 -19.25 -13.90
CA GLY A 5 -64.45 -18.83 -15.27
C GLY A 5 -63.25 -17.91 -15.55
N CYS A 6 -62.15 -18.33 -16.02
CA CYS A 6 -61.64 -18.80 -17.34
C CYS A 6 -61.62 -17.73 -18.45
N GLN A 7 -60.39 -17.60 -19.00
CA GLN A 7 -60.02 -17.31 -20.40
C GLN A 7 -60.15 -15.84 -20.88
N GLY A 8 -59.27 -15.35 -21.66
CA GLY A 8 -58.18 -15.85 -22.50
C GLY A 8 -57.52 -14.70 -23.24
N ALA A 9 -56.32 -14.98 -23.64
CA ALA A 9 -55.57 -14.71 -24.84
C ALA A 9 -55.77 -13.38 -25.63
N THR A 10 -54.75 -12.72 -26.02
CA THR A 10 -53.95 -12.68 -27.26
C THR A 10 -53.22 -11.35 -27.41
N SER A 11 -51.94 -11.45 -27.53
CA SER A 11 -51.03 -10.94 -28.57
C SER A 11 -51.11 -9.48 -29.00
N SER A 12 -50.05 -8.80 -28.93
CA SER A 12 -49.28 -8.23 -30.09
C SER A 12 -48.06 -7.50 -29.60
N GLY A 13 -46.98 -7.80 -30.25
CA GLY A 13 -45.66 -7.23 -30.08
C GLY A 13 -45.58 -5.77 -30.52
N SER A 14 -44.58 -5.17 -29.99
CA SER A 14 -43.86 -4.07 -30.64
C SER A 14 -42.42 -4.11 -30.19
N ASP A 15 -41.54 -4.41 -31.13
CA ASP A 15 -40.13 -4.16 -31.13
C ASP A 15 -39.83 -2.74 -30.70
N LEU A 16 -39.01 -2.63 -29.64
CA LEU A 16 -38.17 -1.45 -29.44
C LEU A 16 -36.74 -1.92 -29.24
N SER A 17 -36.04 -1.96 -30.37
CA SER A 17 -34.59 -2.06 -30.44
C SER A 17 -33.96 -0.92 -29.66
N ALA A 18 -33.60 -1.17 -28.43
CA ALA A 18 -32.77 -0.28 -27.64
C ALA A 18 -31.29 -0.59 -27.93
N LYS A 19 -30.68 0.34 -28.61
CA LYS A 19 -29.28 0.46 -28.94
C LYS A 19 -28.41 0.25 -27.71
N VAL A 20 -27.66 -0.86 -27.66
CA VAL A 20 -26.63 -1.15 -26.67
C VAL A 20 -25.51 -0.12 -26.85
N PRO A 21 -25.09 0.65 -25.83
CA PRO A 21 -23.87 1.44 -25.93
C PRO A 21 -22.68 0.48 -25.93
N THR A 22 -21.88 0.56 -26.96
CA THR A 22 -20.60 -0.11 -27.10
C THR A 22 -19.70 0.38 -25.95
N SER A 23 -19.53 -0.45 -24.92
CA SER A 23 -18.52 -0.22 -23.89
C SER A 23 -17.15 -0.45 -24.52
N THR A 24 -16.38 0.61 -24.57
CA THR A 24 -14.92 0.58 -24.78
C THR A 24 -14.31 -0.42 -23.81
N PRO A 25 -13.40 -1.30 -24.23
CA PRO A 25 -12.70 -2.17 -23.31
C PRO A 25 -11.97 -1.31 -22.28
N ALA A 26 -12.29 -1.48 -21.00
CA ALA A 26 -11.50 -0.93 -19.91
C ALA A 26 -10.08 -1.49 -20.03
N GLU A 27 -9.09 -0.61 -20.10
CA GLU A 27 -7.70 -0.98 -19.94
C GLU A 27 -7.60 -1.79 -18.64
N THR A 28 -7.26 -3.06 -18.78
CA THR A 28 -6.98 -3.95 -17.65
C THR A 28 -5.74 -3.43 -16.98
N ASP A 29 -5.91 -2.88 -15.78
CA ASP A 29 -4.83 -2.51 -14.88
C ASP A 29 -3.98 -3.77 -14.61
N PRO A 30 -2.69 -3.80 -14.99
CA PRO A 30 -1.83 -4.97 -14.80
C PRO A 30 -1.62 -5.33 -13.32
N ALA A 31 -2.07 -4.50 -12.39
CA ALA A 31 -2.03 -4.76 -10.95
C ALA A 31 -3.13 -5.70 -10.44
N ALA A 32 -4.13 -6.08 -11.28
CA ALA A 32 -5.22 -6.97 -10.88
C ALA A 32 -4.92 -8.47 -11.06
N ALA A 33 -3.71 -8.83 -11.48
CA ALA A 33 -3.35 -10.22 -11.73
C ALA A 33 -2.36 -10.71 -10.66
N THR A 34 -2.85 -11.31 -9.60
CA THR A 34 -2.29 -12.48 -8.90
C THR A 34 -2.88 -12.65 -7.50
N ALA A 35 -4.19 -12.90 -7.43
CA ALA A 35 -4.81 -13.45 -6.21
C ALA A 35 -4.70 -14.98 -6.13
N ASN A 36 -3.95 -15.63 -7.06
CA ASN A 36 -3.70 -17.08 -7.06
C ASN A 36 -2.18 -17.27 -7.14
N GLY A 37 -1.61 -17.61 -5.98
CA GLY A 37 -0.21 -17.72 -5.70
C GLY A 37 0.59 -18.52 -6.70
N ASP A 38 1.48 -17.86 -7.45
CA ASP A 38 2.72 -18.49 -7.92
C ASP A 38 3.72 -17.49 -8.53
N ALA A 39 3.35 -16.26 -8.86
CA ALA A 39 4.32 -15.30 -9.39
C ALA A 39 4.40 -14.02 -8.54
N LEU A 40 5.59 -13.75 -8.01
CA LEU A 40 5.88 -12.51 -7.32
C LEU A 40 5.89 -11.34 -8.32
N TYR A 41 5.32 -10.21 -7.91
CA TYR A 41 5.30 -9.01 -8.71
C TYR A 41 6.72 -8.44 -8.89
N THR A 42 7.05 -8.10 -10.12
CA THR A 42 8.28 -7.41 -10.45
C THR A 42 7.93 -6.04 -11.04
N PRO A 43 8.29 -4.93 -10.39
CA PRO A 43 7.95 -3.60 -10.87
C PRO A 43 8.63 -3.26 -12.21
N ALA A 44 7.92 -2.52 -13.05
CA ALA A 44 8.48 -1.98 -14.29
C ALA A 44 9.47 -0.86 -14.01
N TYR A 45 9.22 -0.06 -12.97
CA TYR A 45 10.12 1.00 -12.55
C TYR A 45 11.45 0.43 -12.06
N LYS A 46 12.55 0.97 -12.59
CA LYS A 46 13.91 0.58 -12.21
C LYS A 46 14.59 1.75 -11.50
N PRO A 47 14.82 1.65 -10.18
CA PRO A 47 15.47 2.70 -9.42
C PRO A 47 16.88 3.00 -9.94
N ASN A 48 17.25 4.28 -9.96
CA ASN A 48 18.58 4.76 -10.37
C ASN A 48 19.47 5.14 -9.17
N GLY A 49 18.92 5.05 -7.95
CA GLY A 49 19.63 5.35 -6.69
C GLY A 49 19.74 6.84 -6.38
N LYS A 50 18.82 7.66 -6.92
CA LYS A 50 18.71 9.10 -6.63
C LYS A 50 17.29 9.48 -6.15
N GLU A 51 16.44 8.50 -6.04
CA GLU A 51 15.05 8.73 -5.67
C GLU A 51 14.93 9.08 -4.20
N VAL A 52 14.12 10.10 -3.94
CA VAL A 52 13.77 10.59 -2.61
C VAL A 52 12.26 10.57 -2.48
N ALA A 53 11.75 9.94 -1.44
CA ALA A 53 10.34 10.01 -1.10
C ALA A 53 10.08 11.18 -0.17
N VAL A 54 9.13 12.04 -0.54
CA VAL A 54 8.59 13.11 0.31
C VAL A 54 7.22 12.68 0.79
N ILE A 55 7.13 12.31 2.06
CA ILE A 55 5.92 11.80 2.70
C ILE A 55 5.31 12.93 3.52
N LYS A 56 4.16 13.43 3.07
CA LYS A 56 3.39 14.42 3.82
C LYS A 56 2.40 13.72 4.74
N THR A 57 2.41 14.11 6.00
CA THR A 57 1.49 13.60 7.01
C THR A 57 0.82 14.78 7.73
N ASN A 58 -0.27 14.51 8.45
CA ASN A 58 -0.92 15.50 9.33
C ASN A 58 -0.02 15.97 10.51
N LYS A 59 1.16 15.37 10.70
CA LYS A 59 2.16 15.76 11.72
C LYS A 59 3.34 16.54 11.14
N GLY A 60 3.47 16.56 9.81
CA GLY A 60 4.57 17.23 9.11
C GLY A 60 5.09 16.40 7.95
N THR A 61 6.23 16.80 7.40
CA THR A 61 6.83 16.19 6.23
C THR A 61 8.06 15.37 6.62
N ILE A 62 8.14 14.15 6.09
CA ILE A 62 9.27 13.23 6.23
C ILE A 62 9.93 13.10 4.87
N THR A 63 11.26 13.21 4.80
CA THR A 63 12.04 13.01 3.58
C THR A 63 12.91 11.79 3.74
N VAL A 64 12.84 10.86 2.80
CA VAL A 64 13.52 9.56 2.84
C VAL A 64 14.32 9.36 1.57
N GLU A 65 15.61 9.11 1.68
CA GLU A 65 16.43 8.59 0.58
C GLU A 65 16.06 7.13 0.34
N LEU A 66 15.71 6.77 -0.91
CA LEU A 66 15.36 5.42 -1.27
C LEU A 66 16.59 4.62 -1.72
N LEU A 67 16.75 3.43 -1.18
CA LEU A 67 17.93 2.59 -1.34
C LEU A 67 17.76 1.60 -2.52
N GLY A 68 17.47 2.16 -3.70
CA GLY A 68 17.13 1.37 -4.90
C GLY A 68 18.23 0.46 -5.43
N LYS A 69 19.48 0.65 -5.02
CA LYS A 69 20.58 -0.27 -5.36
C LYS A 69 20.54 -1.57 -4.56
N ASP A 70 20.10 -1.47 -3.30
CA ASP A 70 20.13 -2.58 -2.34
C ASP A 70 18.77 -3.30 -2.25
N ALA A 71 17.68 -2.60 -2.66
CA ALA A 71 16.33 -3.13 -2.67
C ALA A 71 15.55 -2.67 -3.92
N PRO A 72 15.99 -3.04 -5.15
CA PRO A 72 15.41 -2.52 -6.39
C PRO A 72 13.94 -2.91 -6.62
N ILE A 73 13.53 -4.11 -6.20
CA ILE A 73 12.14 -4.57 -6.34
C ILE A 73 11.24 -3.80 -5.37
N THR A 74 11.64 -3.71 -4.12
CA THR A 74 10.88 -3.02 -3.07
C THR A 74 10.73 -1.53 -3.38
N VAL A 75 11.83 -0.86 -3.74
CA VAL A 75 11.82 0.56 -4.11
C VAL A 75 11.00 0.79 -5.37
N GLY A 76 11.16 -0.05 -6.39
CA GLY A 76 10.39 0.05 -7.63
C GLY A 76 8.88 -0.07 -7.38
N SER A 77 8.45 -1.08 -6.61
CA SER A 77 7.05 -1.28 -6.24
C SER A 77 6.50 -0.10 -5.41
N PHE A 78 7.27 0.36 -4.42
CA PHE A 78 6.88 1.52 -3.61
C PHE A 78 6.68 2.78 -4.44
N ILE A 79 7.57 3.06 -5.40
CA ILE A 79 7.48 4.20 -6.31
C ILE A 79 6.26 4.11 -7.21
N GLU A 80 5.98 2.95 -7.79
CA GLU A 80 4.80 2.75 -8.63
C GLU A 80 3.50 2.98 -7.86
N LEU A 81 3.42 2.49 -6.62
CA LEU A 81 2.28 2.72 -5.73
C LEU A 81 2.15 4.21 -5.35
N ALA A 82 3.26 4.86 -5.02
CA ALA A 82 3.28 6.29 -4.69
C ALA A 82 2.80 7.14 -5.89
N ASN A 83 3.31 6.86 -7.09
CA ASN A 83 2.95 7.58 -8.31
C ASN A 83 1.46 7.39 -8.70
N LYS A 84 0.86 6.26 -8.35
CA LYS A 84 -0.58 6.00 -8.50
C LYS A 84 -1.44 6.67 -7.40
N GLY A 85 -0.83 7.34 -6.43
CA GLY A 85 -1.53 7.92 -5.28
C GLY A 85 -2.11 6.85 -4.33
N PHE A 86 -1.60 5.62 -4.38
CA PHE A 86 -2.09 4.50 -3.58
C PHE A 86 -2.08 4.81 -2.08
N TYR A 87 -1.03 5.47 -1.61
CA TYR A 87 -0.82 5.81 -0.20
C TYR A 87 -1.62 7.01 0.30
N ASN A 88 -2.25 7.78 -0.60
CA ASN A 88 -2.98 8.99 -0.23
C ASN A 88 -4.16 8.66 0.70
N ASN A 89 -4.25 9.38 1.81
CA ASN A 89 -5.25 9.22 2.86
C ASN A 89 -5.22 7.89 3.61
N LEU A 90 -4.14 7.08 3.47
CA LEU A 90 -3.92 5.95 4.36
C LEU A 90 -3.53 6.42 5.76
N LYS A 91 -3.79 5.61 6.77
CA LYS A 91 -3.45 5.91 8.15
C LYS A 91 -2.38 4.94 8.67
N PHE A 92 -1.58 5.41 9.60
CA PHE A 92 -0.76 4.54 10.40
C PHE A 92 -1.66 3.72 11.32
N HIS A 93 -1.61 2.39 11.18
CA HIS A 93 -2.55 1.49 11.88
C HIS A 93 -1.91 0.75 13.05
N ARG A 94 -0.58 0.81 13.19
CA ARG A 94 0.17 0.20 14.28
C ARG A 94 1.29 1.12 14.73
N MET A 95 1.45 1.25 16.06
CA MET A 95 2.57 1.95 16.67
C MET A 95 2.94 1.26 17.97
N GLU A 96 4.22 0.91 18.09
CA GLU A 96 4.83 0.32 19.28
C GLU A 96 5.92 1.27 19.74
N PRO A 97 5.77 1.92 20.90
CA PRO A 97 6.73 2.88 21.41
C PRO A 97 8.15 2.31 21.52
N GLY A 98 9.14 3.02 20.99
CA GLY A 98 10.53 2.58 20.97
C GLY A 98 10.82 1.42 20.03
N PHE A 99 9.84 1.03 19.20
CA PHE A 99 9.99 -0.04 18.22
C PHE A 99 9.71 0.46 16.80
N VAL A 100 8.44 0.51 16.38
CA VAL A 100 8.07 0.90 15.02
C VAL A 100 6.74 1.66 14.97
N VAL A 101 6.55 2.46 13.90
CA VAL A 101 5.26 2.96 13.44
C VAL A 101 5.01 2.45 12.03
N GLN A 102 3.87 1.79 11.78
CA GLN A 102 3.55 1.05 10.55
C GLN A 102 2.31 1.61 9.87
N GLY A 103 2.40 1.77 8.54
CA GLY A 103 1.33 2.23 7.66
C GLY A 103 1.32 1.48 6.33
N GLY A 104 0.59 2.02 5.33
CA GLY A 104 0.56 1.46 3.98
C GLY A 104 -0.50 0.38 3.76
N ASP A 105 -1.40 0.16 4.72
CA ASP A 105 -2.54 -0.74 4.56
C ASP A 105 -3.71 -0.01 3.89
N PRO A 106 -4.14 -0.41 2.66
CA PRO A 106 -5.23 0.23 1.94
C PRO A 106 -6.58 0.15 2.64
N GLN A 107 -6.80 -0.84 3.51
CA GLN A 107 -8.04 -0.97 4.27
C GLN A 107 -8.26 0.22 5.21
N THR A 108 -7.20 0.94 5.60
CA THR A 108 -7.32 2.13 6.44
C THR A 108 -8.06 3.29 5.78
N LYS A 109 -8.28 3.26 4.45
CA LYS A 109 -9.08 4.27 3.73
C LYS A 109 -10.53 4.32 4.21
N ASP A 110 -11.09 3.16 4.52
CA ASP A 110 -12.51 2.99 4.85
C ASP A 110 -12.84 3.41 6.29
N PHE A 111 -11.84 3.80 7.07
CA PHE A 111 -11.99 4.16 8.47
C PHE A 111 -11.57 5.62 8.72
N THR A 112 -12.23 6.27 9.70
CA THR A 112 -11.73 7.53 10.26
C THR A 112 -10.48 7.30 11.10
N SER A 113 -9.76 8.37 11.43
CA SER A 113 -8.57 8.30 12.31
C SER A 113 -8.90 7.68 13.67
N GLU A 114 -10.04 8.06 14.25
CA GLU A 114 -10.51 7.54 15.54
C GLU A 114 -10.86 6.05 15.45
N GLN A 115 -11.47 5.62 14.34
CA GLN A 115 -11.80 4.21 14.12
C GLN A 115 -10.51 3.38 13.95
N VAL A 116 -9.51 3.89 13.25
CA VAL A 116 -8.21 3.21 13.14
C VAL A 116 -7.54 3.13 14.51
N ALA A 117 -7.57 4.20 15.30
CA ALA A 117 -7.02 4.23 16.65
C ALA A 117 -7.73 3.26 17.61
N ALA A 118 -9.03 3.00 17.36
CA ALA A 118 -9.81 2.01 18.10
C ALA A 118 -9.64 0.55 17.59
N GLY A 119 -8.74 0.32 16.59
CA GLY A 119 -8.47 -1.01 16.04
C GLY A 119 -9.34 -1.42 14.85
N GLY A 120 -10.16 -0.51 14.31
CA GLY A 120 -11.05 -0.76 13.18
C GLY A 120 -12.03 -1.91 13.43
N ASN A 121 -12.17 -2.79 12.44
CA ASN A 121 -13.00 -4.01 12.53
C ASN A 121 -12.15 -5.30 12.74
N GLY A 122 -10.87 -5.17 13.11
CA GLY A 122 -9.96 -6.28 13.29
C GLY A 122 -9.26 -6.76 12.02
N SER A 123 -9.52 -6.12 10.86
CA SER A 123 -8.84 -6.45 9.59
C SER A 123 -7.58 -5.61 9.33
N LEU A 124 -7.39 -4.52 10.07
CA LEU A 124 -6.24 -3.63 9.86
C LEU A 124 -4.90 -4.37 9.99
N GLY A 125 -4.00 -4.10 9.08
CA GLY A 125 -2.70 -4.77 8.98
C GLY A 125 -2.70 -5.98 8.06
N THR A 126 -3.85 -6.36 7.46
CA THR A 126 -3.95 -7.50 6.54
C THR A 126 -4.07 -7.11 5.07
N GLY A 127 -4.28 -5.82 4.77
CA GLY A 127 -4.44 -5.32 3.41
C GLY A 127 -3.11 -5.18 2.66
N GLY A 128 -3.21 -5.14 1.33
CA GLY A 128 -2.08 -4.98 0.43
C GLY A 128 -2.49 -4.51 -0.96
N PRO A 129 -1.54 -4.39 -1.90
CA PRO A 129 -1.78 -3.85 -3.24
C PRO A 129 -2.38 -4.87 -4.21
N GLY A 130 -2.77 -6.08 -3.75
CA GLY A 130 -3.25 -7.18 -4.59
C GLY A 130 -2.15 -8.09 -5.12
N TYR A 131 -0.91 -7.89 -4.74
CA TYR A 131 0.24 -8.72 -5.09
C TYR A 131 1.27 -8.76 -3.95
N MET A 132 2.24 -9.66 -4.08
CA MET A 132 3.41 -9.77 -3.21
C MET A 132 4.69 -9.57 -4.00
N ILE A 133 5.75 -9.14 -3.33
CA ILE A 133 7.09 -8.94 -3.89
C ILE A 133 8.12 -9.81 -3.16
N ALA A 134 9.21 -10.13 -3.86
CA ALA A 134 10.34 -10.85 -3.26
C ALA A 134 10.99 -10.05 -2.14
N GLY A 135 11.40 -10.74 -1.07
CA GLY A 135 12.16 -10.14 0.02
C GLY A 135 13.61 -9.87 -0.37
N GLU A 136 14.08 -8.63 -0.14
CA GLU A 136 15.43 -8.20 -0.48
C GLU A 136 16.26 -7.87 0.79
N PHE A 137 16.28 -8.80 1.74
CA PHE A 137 16.90 -8.58 3.05
C PHE A 137 18.14 -9.45 3.31
N ALA A 138 18.30 -10.61 2.67
CA ALA A 138 19.37 -11.56 2.99
C ALA A 138 20.78 -10.98 2.75
N ASN A 139 20.96 -10.14 1.73
CA ASN A 139 22.22 -9.49 1.39
C ASN A 139 22.13 -7.96 1.47
N ASN A 140 21.12 -7.44 2.16
CA ASN A 140 20.93 -6.01 2.31
C ASN A 140 21.92 -5.47 3.38
N PRO A 141 22.85 -4.56 3.00
CA PRO A 141 23.86 -4.05 3.93
C PRO A 141 23.30 -3.07 4.95
N ASN A 142 22.09 -2.55 4.69
CA ASN A 142 21.48 -1.49 5.47
C ASN A 142 20.91 -2.01 6.79
N LYS A 143 20.95 -1.18 7.82
CA LYS A 143 20.60 -1.53 9.19
C LYS A 143 19.35 -0.79 9.65
N HIS A 144 18.62 -1.40 10.58
CA HIS A 144 17.50 -0.78 11.24
C HIS A 144 17.98 0.20 12.32
N VAL A 145 18.42 1.38 11.87
CA VAL A 145 18.72 2.50 12.76
C VAL A 145 17.47 3.36 12.96
N ASP A 146 17.53 4.39 13.79
CA ASP A 146 16.37 5.28 14.00
C ASP A 146 15.92 5.95 12.71
N GLY A 147 14.60 5.92 12.42
CA GLY A 147 14.02 6.48 11.20
C GLY A 147 14.27 5.66 9.92
N THR A 148 14.69 4.41 10.04
CA THR A 148 14.79 3.49 8.88
C THR A 148 13.41 3.18 8.33
N LEU A 149 13.24 3.25 7.00
CA LEU A 149 12.07 2.79 6.27
C LEU A 149 12.28 1.35 5.79
N ALA A 150 11.43 0.43 6.24
CA ALA A 150 11.52 -0.98 5.88
C ALA A 150 10.15 -1.58 5.53
N MET A 151 10.17 -2.65 4.71
CA MET A 151 8.99 -3.34 4.22
C MET A 151 8.44 -4.29 5.29
N ALA A 152 7.16 -4.13 5.61
CA ALA A 152 6.45 -5.08 6.45
C ALA A 152 6.11 -6.35 5.65
N ARG A 153 6.06 -7.48 6.34
CA ARG A 153 5.71 -8.77 5.76
C ARG A 153 5.03 -9.69 6.77
N SER A 154 4.37 -10.73 6.29
CA SER A 154 3.88 -11.83 7.10
C SER A 154 5.01 -12.82 7.45
N GLN A 155 4.69 -14.05 7.82
CA GLN A 155 5.70 -15.08 8.09
C GLN A 155 6.49 -15.48 6.82
N SER A 156 5.85 -15.44 5.63
CA SER A 156 6.55 -15.72 4.38
C SER A 156 7.56 -14.62 4.06
N PRO A 157 8.80 -14.97 3.69
CA PRO A 157 9.83 -14.02 3.28
C PRO A 157 9.40 -13.11 2.13
N ASP A 158 8.65 -13.66 1.17
CA ASP A 158 8.21 -13.02 -0.06
C ASP A 158 6.76 -12.51 0.02
N SER A 159 6.34 -12.02 1.17
CA SER A 159 4.99 -11.50 1.40
C SER A 159 4.94 -9.97 1.57
N GLY A 160 6.00 -9.27 1.21
CA GLY A 160 5.99 -7.82 1.12
C GLY A 160 4.95 -7.35 0.09
N GLY A 161 4.31 -6.21 0.35
CA GLY A 161 3.31 -5.63 -0.53
C GLY A 161 3.37 -4.11 -0.52
N SER A 162 2.42 -3.47 0.17
CA SER A 162 2.39 -2.01 0.33
C SER A 162 2.69 -1.53 1.73
N GLN A 163 2.63 -2.40 2.74
CA GLN A 163 2.82 -1.98 4.12
C GLN A 163 4.30 -1.77 4.45
N PHE A 164 4.59 -0.68 5.10
CA PHE A 164 5.94 -0.30 5.52
C PHE A 164 5.92 0.21 6.96
N TYR A 165 7.09 0.27 7.57
CA TYR A 165 7.26 0.87 8.89
C TYR A 165 8.49 1.77 8.95
N PHE A 166 8.43 2.74 9.86
CA PHE A 166 9.60 3.45 10.37
C PHE A 166 10.02 2.91 11.72
N THR A 167 11.32 2.77 11.93
CA THR A 167 11.86 2.42 13.25
C THR A 167 11.87 3.64 14.18
N LEU A 168 11.54 3.41 15.45
CA LEU A 168 11.58 4.39 16.55
C LEU A 168 12.77 4.10 17.45
N GLY A 169 13.97 4.15 16.89
CA GLY A 169 15.23 3.77 17.48
C GLY A 169 15.87 2.57 16.78
N PRO A 170 17.10 2.19 17.15
CA PRO A 170 17.81 1.04 16.57
C PRO A 170 17.12 -0.29 16.87
N GLN A 171 16.92 -1.12 15.83
CA GLN A 171 16.23 -2.41 15.89
C GLN A 171 17.06 -3.52 15.23
N SER A 172 18.26 -3.76 15.72
CA SER A 172 19.23 -4.66 15.09
C SER A 172 18.76 -6.11 14.90
N PHE A 173 17.79 -6.58 15.70
CA PHE A 173 17.22 -7.93 15.56
C PHE A 173 16.34 -8.08 14.30
N LEU A 174 15.96 -6.98 13.65
CA LEU A 174 15.25 -6.97 12.35
C LEU A 174 16.22 -7.07 11.16
N ASP A 175 17.52 -6.82 11.37
CA ASP A 175 18.53 -6.88 10.33
C ASP A 175 18.57 -8.27 9.69
N ASN A 176 18.69 -8.28 8.34
CA ASN A 176 18.65 -9.49 7.51
C ASN A 176 17.34 -10.29 7.58
N ASN A 177 16.29 -9.76 8.21
CA ASN A 177 14.96 -10.38 8.31
C ASN A 177 13.89 -9.56 7.61
N TYR A 178 14.12 -8.25 7.45
CA TYR A 178 13.20 -7.33 6.77
C TYR A 178 13.96 -6.45 5.79
N THR A 179 13.34 -6.16 4.64
CA THR A 179 13.96 -5.33 3.60
C THR A 179 14.00 -3.87 4.04
N VAL A 180 15.19 -3.38 4.35
CA VAL A 180 15.44 -1.95 4.47
C VAL A 180 15.51 -1.35 3.07
N PHE A 181 14.64 -0.38 2.77
CA PHE A 181 14.58 0.22 1.44
C PHE A 181 14.62 1.76 1.44
N GLY A 182 14.78 2.37 2.62
CA GLY A 182 14.96 3.81 2.74
C GLY A 182 15.53 4.25 4.08
N GLN A 183 16.15 5.44 4.08
CA GLN A 183 16.67 6.09 5.27
C GLN A 183 16.17 7.53 5.35
N THR A 184 15.60 7.89 6.49
CA THR A 184 15.11 9.24 6.74
C THR A 184 16.27 10.23 6.79
N THR A 185 16.15 11.29 5.99
CA THR A 185 17.13 12.39 5.93
C THR A 185 16.61 13.67 6.57
N LYS A 186 15.26 13.85 6.60
CA LYS A 186 14.59 14.98 7.28
C LYS A 186 13.27 14.52 7.88
N GLY A 187 12.85 15.15 8.98
CA GLY A 187 11.57 14.86 9.63
C GLY A 187 11.60 13.66 10.57
N LEU A 188 12.76 13.31 11.12
CA LEU A 188 12.87 12.28 12.16
C LEU A 188 12.01 12.63 13.40
N ASP A 189 11.96 13.91 13.76
CA ASP A 189 11.10 14.41 14.83
C ASP A 189 9.60 14.29 14.50
N VAL A 190 9.23 14.28 13.22
CA VAL A 190 7.86 14.01 12.76
C VAL A 190 7.53 12.54 12.96
N ILE A 191 8.45 11.63 12.59
CA ILE A 191 8.27 10.18 12.79
C ILE A 191 7.99 9.86 14.26
N HIS A 192 8.75 10.45 15.18
CA HIS A 192 8.58 10.25 16.62
C HIS A 192 7.28 10.86 17.20
N LYS A 193 6.57 11.70 16.43
CA LYS A 193 5.26 12.26 16.80
C LYS A 193 4.08 11.49 16.20
N LEU A 194 4.35 10.54 15.30
CA LEU A 194 3.29 9.74 14.67
C LEU A 194 2.61 8.85 15.70
N ALA A 195 1.30 8.71 15.54
CA ALA A 195 0.45 7.86 16.35
C ALA A 195 -0.50 7.04 15.46
N ILE A 196 -1.15 6.03 16.02
CA ILE A 196 -2.21 5.29 15.33
C ILE A 196 -3.32 6.25 14.94
N GLY A 197 -3.77 6.17 13.68
CA GLY A 197 -4.80 7.07 13.12
C GLY A 197 -4.23 8.31 12.42
N ASP A 198 -2.93 8.63 12.57
CA ASP A 198 -2.32 9.70 11.80
C ASP A 198 -2.32 9.40 10.29
N VAL A 199 -2.47 10.43 9.47
CA VAL A 199 -2.77 10.33 8.05
C VAL A 199 -1.51 10.55 7.21
N ILE A 200 -1.30 9.69 6.22
CA ILE A 200 -0.42 9.92 5.08
C ILE A 200 -1.23 10.74 4.07
N GLU A 201 -0.97 12.05 3.98
CA GLU A 201 -1.68 12.93 3.04
C GLU A 201 -1.28 12.63 1.59
N SER A 202 0.02 12.46 1.35
CA SER A 202 0.58 12.07 0.05
C SER A 202 2.00 11.55 0.18
N ILE A 203 2.41 10.75 -0.81
CA ILE A 203 3.81 10.39 -1.04
C ILE A 203 4.17 10.83 -2.46
N THR A 204 5.17 11.68 -2.60
CA THR A 204 5.72 12.10 -3.89
C THR A 204 7.16 11.65 -4.03
N ILE A 205 7.56 11.29 -5.24
CA ILE A 205 8.92 10.85 -5.54
C ILE A 205 9.64 11.97 -6.27
N GLU A 206 10.78 12.35 -5.75
CA GLU A 206 11.66 13.37 -6.29
C GLU A 206 13.03 12.74 -6.62
N ASN A 207 13.81 13.40 -7.46
CA ASN A 207 15.22 13.05 -7.64
C ASN A 207 16.08 13.96 -6.77
N ALA A 208 17.02 13.39 -6.03
CA ALA A 208 17.98 14.17 -5.26
C ALA A 208 18.73 15.14 -6.20
N THR A 209 18.55 16.42 -5.96
CA THR A 209 19.41 17.45 -6.57
C THR A 209 20.79 17.38 -5.90
N LYS A 210 21.83 17.23 -6.73
CA LYS A 210 23.23 17.29 -6.26
C LYS A 210 23.57 18.68 -5.76
#